data_75888d743b497520d03f1d1efe4de31c
#
_entry.id   75888d743b497520d03f1d1efe4de31c
#
_cell.length_a   1.000
_cell.length_b   1.000
_cell.length_c   1.000
_cell.angle_alpha   90.00
_cell.angle_beta   90.00
_cell.angle_gamma   90.00
#
_symmetry.space_group_name_H-M   'P 1'
#
loop_
_entity.id
_entity.type
_entity.pdbx_description
1 polymer ?
#
loop_
_entity_poly.entity_id
_entity_poly.type
_entity_poly.pdbx_seq_one_letter_code
_entity_poly.pdbx_strand_id
1 'polypeptide(L)'
;KPLVVLADSNKELRLYLEERLSKDFIVKSFENGLDALECIKEEYPDLVICDIMLHGMYGNELSSRLKTSGETSVIPIILYGSHIDTGQRSKRESSLADIFLYIPFHVEDLKTEMNVLIRNNRFLRKSFLERIFGKKFLEVGEDKISDEDNYDLINQVKEFILRNIDKENLTIDEIASELYMSRTAFFTKWKALTGEAPKYLIYRIRMEKARELLESGKYSVNVLPEMIGLKSLKNFRHKYKEYFGITPSESIMKKQ
;
A
#
# COMPACT_ATOMS: atom_id res chain seq x y z
N LYS A 1 -4.48 -10.96 -8.13
CA LYS A 1 -3.82 -11.86 -7.16
C LYS A 1 -2.78 -11.06 -6.38
N PRO A 2 -2.65 -11.27 -5.04
CA PRO A 2 -1.60 -10.65 -4.23
C PRO A 2 -0.19 -11.07 -4.72
N LEU A 3 0.77 -10.15 -4.63
CA LEU A 3 2.17 -10.42 -4.92
C LEU A 3 2.88 -10.94 -3.67
N VAL A 4 3.54 -12.08 -3.79
CA VAL A 4 4.27 -12.73 -2.70
C VAL A 4 5.72 -12.94 -3.13
N VAL A 5 6.67 -12.54 -2.28
CA VAL A 5 8.09 -12.90 -2.44
C VAL A 5 8.37 -14.12 -1.58
N LEU A 6 8.91 -15.16 -2.21
CA LEU A 6 9.33 -16.41 -1.57
C LEU A 6 10.86 -16.51 -1.64
N ALA A 7 11.53 -16.62 -0.51
CA ALA A 7 12.97 -16.76 -0.43
C ALA A 7 13.35 -18.05 0.31
N ASP A 8 13.99 -18.98 -0.40
CA ASP A 8 14.45 -20.26 0.14
C ASP A 8 15.67 -20.75 -0.62
N SER A 9 16.72 -21.12 0.07
CA SER A 9 17.94 -21.67 -0.53
C SER A 9 17.76 -23.12 -1.02
N ASN A 10 16.77 -23.85 -0.47
CA ASN A 10 16.42 -25.19 -0.93
C ASN A 10 15.60 -25.12 -2.21
N LYS A 11 16.22 -25.45 -3.33
CA LYS A 11 15.61 -25.40 -4.66
C LYS A 11 14.34 -26.25 -4.76
N GLU A 12 14.33 -27.45 -4.19
CA GLU A 12 13.19 -28.35 -4.29
C GLU A 12 11.99 -27.84 -3.53
N LEU A 13 12.19 -27.38 -2.29
CA LEU A 13 11.14 -26.79 -1.47
C LEU A 13 10.63 -25.47 -2.10
N ARG A 14 11.53 -24.62 -2.59
CA ARG A 14 11.17 -23.38 -3.27
C ARG A 14 10.28 -23.63 -4.48
N LEU A 15 10.65 -24.53 -5.37
CA LEU A 15 9.85 -24.86 -6.56
C LEU A 15 8.50 -25.49 -6.19
N TYR A 16 8.48 -26.36 -5.19
CA TYR A 16 7.24 -26.96 -4.69
C TYR A 16 6.28 -25.89 -4.14
N LEU A 17 6.77 -24.99 -3.29
CA LEU A 17 5.96 -23.90 -2.74
C LEU A 17 5.50 -22.94 -3.84
N GLU A 18 6.38 -22.56 -4.76
CA GLU A 18 6.04 -21.68 -5.88
C GLU A 18 4.90 -22.28 -6.73
N GLU A 19 4.97 -23.56 -7.10
CA GLU A 19 3.91 -24.24 -7.85
C GLU A 19 2.57 -24.21 -7.10
N ARG A 20 2.60 -24.52 -5.79
CA ARG A 20 1.38 -24.59 -4.98
C ARG A 20 0.75 -23.23 -4.73
N LEU A 21 1.57 -22.20 -4.51
CA LEU A 21 1.12 -20.85 -4.20
C LEU A 21 0.68 -20.08 -5.45
N SER A 22 1.25 -20.34 -6.62
CA SER A 22 0.94 -19.64 -7.89
C SER A 22 -0.52 -19.80 -8.34
N LYS A 23 -1.25 -20.77 -7.79
CA LYS A 23 -2.69 -20.93 -8.03
C LYS A 23 -3.48 -19.72 -7.51
N ASP A 24 -3.07 -19.17 -6.36
CA ASP A 24 -3.80 -18.13 -5.63
C ASP A 24 -3.07 -16.78 -5.62
N PHE A 25 -1.74 -16.78 -5.77
CA PHE A 25 -0.86 -15.62 -5.65
C PHE A 25 -0.03 -15.41 -6.93
N ILE A 26 0.56 -14.22 -7.08
CA ILE A 26 1.68 -13.97 -7.99
C ILE A 26 2.94 -14.20 -7.15
N VAL A 27 3.73 -15.21 -7.48
CA VAL A 27 4.92 -15.57 -6.70
C VAL A 27 6.19 -15.18 -7.44
N LYS A 28 7.09 -14.46 -6.74
CA LYS A 28 8.47 -14.22 -7.17
C LYS A 28 9.39 -14.95 -6.21
N SER A 29 10.16 -15.91 -6.71
CA SER A 29 11.00 -16.77 -5.86
C SER A 29 12.48 -16.48 -6.00
N PHE A 30 13.23 -16.53 -4.89
CA PHE A 30 14.64 -16.22 -4.79
C PHE A 30 15.37 -17.27 -3.95
N GLU A 31 16.63 -17.56 -4.30
CA GLU A 31 17.45 -18.53 -3.56
C GLU A 31 18.31 -17.89 -2.47
N ASN A 32 18.42 -16.57 -2.46
CA ASN A 32 19.19 -15.85 -1.46
C ASN A 32 18.47 -14.59 -0.97
N GLY A 33 18.87 -14.10 0.21
CA GLY A 33 18.21 -13.00 0.88
C GLY A 33 18.54 -11.63 0.28
N LEU A 34 19.66 -11.47 -0.41
CA LEU A 34 20.05 -10.18 -1.02
C LEU A 34 19.16 -9.85 -2.22
N ASP A 35 19.02 -10.82 -3.15
CA ASP A 35 18.16 -10.66 -4.32
C ASP A 35 16.69 -10.50 -3.92
N ALA A 36 16.26 -11.25 -2.89
CA ALA A 36 14.92 -11.09 -2.32
C ALA A 36 14.71 -9.67 -1.78
N LEU A 37 15.68 -9.12 -1.02
CA LEU A 37 15.61 -7.77 -0.46
C LEU A 37 15.51 -6.70 -1.55
N GLU A 38 16.29 -6.85 -2.64
CA GLU A 38 16.25 -5.93 -3.78
C GLU A 38 14.86 -5.93 -4.44
N CYS A 39 14.35 -7.12 -4.77
CA CYS A 39 13.01 -7.26 -5.32
C CYS A 39 11.91 -6.70 -4.39
N ILE A 40 12.00 -6.95 -3.08
CA ILE A 40 11.03 -6.45 -2.11
C ILE A 40 11.00 -4.91 -2.08
N LYS A 41 12.16 -4.25 -2.18
CA LYS A 41 12.26 -2.79 -2.23
C LYS A 41 11.74 -2.19 -3.53
N GLU A 42 11.83 -2.91 -4.63
CA GLU A 42 11.35 -2.45 -5.93
C GLU A 42 9.84 -2.70 -6.13
N GLU A 43 9.37 -3.87 -5.74
CA GLU A 43 8.02 -4.35 -6.09
C GLU A 43 6.99 -4.16 -4.96
N TYR A 44 7.43 -3.98 -3.71
CA TYR A 44 6.57 -3.86 -2.54
C TYR A 44 5.48 -4.95 -2.48
N PRO A 45 5.86 -6.22 -2.22
CA PRO A 45 4.93 -7.33 -2.22
C PRO A 45 3.88 -7.23 -1.11
N ASP A 46 2.77 -7.95 -1.29
CA ASP A 46 1.72 -8.05 -0.27
C ASP A 46 2.15 -8.91 0.94
N LEU A 47 3.13 -9.79 0.75
CA LEU A 47 3.66 -10.66 1.79
C LEU A 47 5.05 -11.19 1.39
N VAL A 48 5.90 -11.39 2.38
CA VAL A 48 7.19 -12.08 2.23
C VAL A 48 7.15 -13.39 3.01
N ILE A 49 7.62 -14.46 2.38
CA ILE A 49 7.83 -15.77 3.01
C ILE A 49 9.30 -16.12 2.86
N CYS A 50 10.00 -16.42 3.93
CA CYS A 50 11.39 -16.82 3.79
C CYS A 50 11.84 -17.87 4.83
N ASP A 51 12.78 -18.70 4.41
CA ASP A 51 13.51 -19.60 5.30
C ASP A 51 14.41 -18.78 6.23
N ILE A 52 14.48 -19.17 7.51
CA ILE A 52 15.38 -18.55 8.48
C ILE A 52 16.86 -18.77 8.11
N MET A 53 17.19 -19.89 7.45
CA MET A 53 18.55 -20.31 7.05
C MET A 53 18.88 -19.93 5.60
N LEU A 54 18.38 -18.82 5.14
CA LEU A 54 18.58 -18.31 3.78
C LEU A 54 20.07 -18.00 3.51
N HIS A 55 20.53 -18.21 2.29
CA HIS A 55 21.90 -17.90 1.87
C HIS A 55 22.10 -16.39 1.63
N GLY A 56 23.32 -15.94 1.77
CA GLY A 56 23.72 -14.53 1.55
C GLY A 56 23.26 -13.57 2.64
N MET A 57 22.03 -13.73 3.14
CA MET A 57 21.46 -12.99 4.26
C MET A 57 20.43 -13.90 4.97
N TYR A 58 20.58 -14.10 6.26
CA TYR A 58 19.63 -14.91 7.02
C TYR A 58 18.22 -14.30 7.04
N GLY A 59 17.18 -15.15 7.11
CA GLY A 59 15.80 -14.69 7.11
C GLY A 59 15.44 -13.77 8.29
N ASN A 60 16.05 -13.99 9.48
CA ASN A 60 15.89 -13.08 10.61
C ASN A 60 16.53 -11.69 10.36
N GLU A 61 17.66 -11.63 9.65
CA GLU A 61 18.28 -10.38 9.26
C GLU A 61 17.44 -9.68 8.19
N LEU A 62 16.96 -10.41 7.19
CA LEU A 62 16.04 -9.90 6.18
C LEU A 62 14.79 -9.30 6.82
N SER A 63 14.13 -10.03 7.73
CA SER A 63 12.94 -9.56 8.43
C SER A 63 13.21 -8.30 9.25
N SER A 64 14.35 -8.26 9.98
CA SER A 64 14.74 -7.10 10.77
C SER A 64 15.00 -5.87 9.89
N ARG A 65 15.72 -6.03 8.77
CA ARG A 65 15.97 -4.93 7.82
C ARG A 65 14.67 -4.39 7.20
N LEU A 66 13.75 -5.29 6.85
CA LEU A 66 12.46 -4.89 6.29
C LEU A 66 11.60 -4.15 7.33
N LYS A 67 11.54 -4.67 8.56
CA LYS A 67 10.69 -4.11 9.63
C LYS A 67 11.24 -2.82 10.26
N THR A 68 12.54 -2.58 10.17
CA THR A 68 13.17 -1.33 10.64
C THR A 68 13.26 -0.24 9.57
N SER A 69 12.95 -0.55 8.32
CA SER A 69 12.87 0.43 7.26
C SER A 69 11.45 0.99 7.16
N GLY A 70 11.29 2.31 7.27
CA GLY A 70 9.99 2.97 7.17
C GLY A 70 9.20 2.67 5.89
N GLU A 71 9.88 2.23 4.82
CA GLU A 71 9.23 1.91 3.54
C GLU A 71 8.65 0.49 3.48
N THR A 72 9.30 -0.48 4.13
CA THR A 72 8.96 -1.90 4.03
C THR A 72 8.42 -2.52 5.32
N SER A 73 8.42 -1.77 6.45
CA SER A 73 7.97 -2.26 7.76
C SER A 73 6.55 -2.80 7.79
N VAL A 74 5.71 -2.25 6.92
CA VAL A 74 4.30 -2.64 6.78
C VAL A 74 4.09 -3.98 6.06
N ILE A 75 5.10 -4.48 5.35
CA ILE A 75 4.98 -5.74 4.61
C ILE A 75 4.97 -6.90 5.61
N PRO A 76 3.90 -7.72 5.64
CA PRO A 76 3.86 -8.88 6.51
C PRO A 76 4.89 -9.92 6.10
N ILE A 77 5.51 -10.55 7.10
CA ILE A 77 6.59 -11.50 6.91
C ILE A 77 6.30 -12.80 7.65
N ILE A 78 6.31 -13.91 6.92
CA ILE A 78 6.32 -15.25 7.48
C ILE A 78 7.74 -15.80 7.37
N LEU A 79 8.35 -16.11 8.52
CA LEU A 79 9.55 -16.92 8.57
C LEU A 79 9.19 -18.39 8.79
N TYR A 80 9.97 -19.28 8.25
CA TYR A 80 9.88 -20.71 8.59
C TYR A 80 11.26 -21.34 8.81
N GLY A 81 11.26 -22.46 9.50
CA GLY A 81 12.50 -23.18 9.79
C GLY A 81 12.30 -24.42 10.66
N SER A 82 13.38 -25.17 10.90
CA SER A 82 13.35 -26.38 11.69
C SER A 82 13.22 -26.07 13.19
N HIS A 83 12.55 -26.96 13.92
CA HIS A 83 12.41 -26.88 15.38
C HIS A 83 13.68 -27.42 16.13
N ILE A 84 14.56 -28.13 15.44
CA ILE A 84 15.55 -29.02 16.06
C ILE A 84 16.87 -28.31 16.38
N ASP A 85 17.11 -27.15 15.79
CA ASP A 85 18.42 -26.49 15.89
C ASP A 85 18.40 -25.34 16.93
N THR A 86 19.19 -25.50 18.00
CA THR A 86 19.35 -24.48 19.06
C THR A 86 19.84 -23.13 18.51
N GLY A 87 20.59 -23.14 17.41
CA GLY A 87 21.01 -21.93 16.69
C GLY A 87 19.86 -21.19 15.99
N GLN A 88 18.81 -21.88 15.60
CA GLN A 88 17.63 -21.22 15.00
C GLN A 88 16.73 -20.56 16.02
N ARG A 89 16.73 -21.02 17.28
CA ARG A 89 15.94 -20.39 18.35
C ARG A 89 16.37 -18.94 18.61
N SER A 90 17.66 -18.69 18.70
CA SER A 90 18.17 -17.31 18.89
C SER A 90 17.90 -16.42 17.67
N LYS A 91 18.00 -16.97 16.46
CA LYS A 91 17.66 -16.25 15.23
C LYS A 91 16.17 -15.92 15.13
N ARG A 92 15.29 -16.83 15.56
CA ARG A 92 13.86 -16.58 15.65
C ARG A 92 13.55 -15.47 16.67
N GLU A 93 14.13 -15.54 17.86
CA GLU A 93 13.92 -14.55 18.93
C GLU A 93 14.43 -13.15 18.53
N SER A 94 15.43 -13.08 17.64
CA SER A 94 15.94 -11.83 17.08
C SER A 94 15.21 -11.36 15.83
N SER A 95 14.25 -12.13 15.31
CA SER A 95 13.48 -11.75 14.12
C SER A 95 12.33 -10.81 14.49
N LEU A 96 11.99 -9.91 13.57
CA LEU A 96 10.79 -9.06 13.65
C LEU A 96 9.67 -9.56 12.74
N ALA A 97 9.69 -10.84 12.36
CA ALA A 97 8.64 -11.42 11.52
C ALA A 97 7.29 -11.48 12.25
N ASP A 98 6.22 -11.38 11.48
CA ASP A 98 4.85 -11.42 12.02
C ASP A 98 4.43 -12.82 12.43
N ILE A 99 4.89 -13.85 11.70
CA ILE A 99 4.63 -15.27 11.99
C ILE A 99 5.91 -16.09 11.81
N PHE A 100 6.07 -17.11 12.64
CA PHE A 100 7.06 -18.16 12.46
C PHE A 100 6.41 -19.53 12.34
N LEU A 101 6.67 -20.25 11.25
CA LEU A 101 6.19 -21.61 11.01
C LEU A 101 7.32 -22.63 11.18
N TYR A 102 6.99 -23.77 11.77
CA TYR A 102 7.93 -24.87 11.92
C TYR A 102 7.79 -25.89 10.79
N ILE A 103 8.92 -26.28 10.21
CA ILE A 103 8.97 -27.41 9.26
C ILE A 103 8.95 -28.74 10.08
N PRO A 104 8.12 -29.73 9.68
CA PRO A 104 7.22 -29.72 8.52
C PRO A 104 5.89 -29.01 8.77
N PHE A 105 5.39 -28.27 7.78
CA PHE A 105 4.05 -27.67 7.78
C PHE A 105 3.24 -28.10 6.54
N HIS A 106 1.92 -28.03 6.63
CA HIS A 106 1.06 -28.23 5.46
C HIS A 106 0.94 -26.92 4.66
N VAL A 107 0.97 -27.01 3.33
CA VAL A 107 0.85 -25.81 2.47
C VAL A 107 -0.48 -25.09 2.67
N GLU A 108 -1.55 -25.80 3.02
CA GLU A 108 -2.84 -25.18 3.28
C GLU A 108 -2.85 -24.38 4.59
N ASP A 109 -2.07 -24.77 5.60
CA ASP A 109 -1.87 -23.99 6.83
C ASP A 109 -1.10 -22.71 6.51
N LEU A 110 -0.01 -22.82 5.71
CA LEU A 110 0.72 -21.65 5.21
C LEU A 110 -0.20 -20.69 4.46
N LYS A 111 -1.02 -21.18 3.53
CA LYS A 111 -1.97 -20.35 2.79
C LYS A 111 -2.99 -19.66 3.70
N THR A 112 -3.43 -20.35 4.75
CA THR A 112 -4.35 -19.79 5.73
C THR A 112 -3.72 -18.59 6.45
N GLU A 113 -2.50 -18.76 6.96
CA GLU A 113 -1.75 -17.68 7.62
C GLU A 113 -1.47 -16.51 6.67
N MET A 114 -1.06 -16.82 5.42
CA MET A 114 -0.86 -15.81 4.38
C MET A 114 -2.11 -14.96 4.17
N ASN A 115 -3.26 -15.60 3.98
CA ASN A 115 -4.53 -14.92 3.75
C ASN A 115 -4.97 -14.07 4.97
N VAL A 116 -4.73 -14.57 6.19
CA VAL A 116 -5.01 -13.83 7.42
C VAL A 116 -4.14 -12.58 7.49
N LEU A 117 -2.83 -12.70 7.28
CA LEU A 117 -1.91 -11.57 7.33
C LEU A 117 -2.22 -10.51 6.24
N ILE A 118 -2.41 -10.96 5.00
CA ILE A 118 -2.75 -10.08 3.89
C ILE A 118 -4.07 -9.34 4.20
N ARG A 119 -5.10 -10.06 4.63
CA ARG A 119 -6.41 -9.47 4.96
C ARG A 119 -6.34 -8.48 6.13
N ASN A 120 -5.63 -8.82 7.21
CA ASN A 120 -5.49 -7.94 8.37
C ASN A 120 -4.73 -6.66 8.02
N ASN A 121 -3.64 -6.81 7.27
CA ASN A 121 -2.89 -5.66 6.76
C ASN A 121 -3.78 -4.77 5.88
N ARG A 122 -4.56 -5.38 4.98
CA ARG A 122 -5.55 -4.69 4.15
C ARG A 122 -6.57 -3.91 4.97
N PHE A 123 -7.12 -4.53 6.00
CA PHE A 123 -8.13 -3.89 6.86
C PHE A 123 -7.57 -2.68 7.62
N LEU A 124 -6.37 -2.80 8.20
CA LEU A 124 -5.72 -1.70 8.92
C LEU A 124 -5.45 -0.50 8.01
N ARG A 125 -4.94 -0.75 6.81
CA ARG A 125 -4.71 0.28 5.79
C ARG A 125 -5.99 0.96 5.36
N LYS A 126 -7.06 0.19 5.13
CA LYS A 126 -8.37 0.71 4.77
C LYS A 126 -8.90 1.66 5.82
N SER A 127 -8.96 1.23 7.07
CA SER A 127 -9.45 2.05 8.18
C SER A 127 -8.69 3.36 8.32
N PHE A 128 -7.39 3.33 8.04
CA PHE A 128 -6.53 4.50 8.10
C PHE A 128 -6.81 5.49 6.94
N LEU A 129 -6.91 4.97 5.70
CA LEU A 129 -7.25 5.79 4.53
C LEU A 129 -8.65 6.40 4.65
N GLU A 130 -9.62 5.66 5.23
CA GLU A 130 -10.96 6.20 5.53
C GLU A 130 -10.92 7.40 6.46
N ARG A 131 -10.05 7.38 7.46
CA ARG A 131 -9.91 8.50 8.40
C ARG A 131 -9.31 9.74 7.74
N ILE A 132 -8.40 9.58 6.78
CA ILE A 132 -7.68 10.71 6.15
C ILE A 132 -8.43 11.28 4.96
N PHE A 133 -8.95 10.41 4.09
CA PHE A 133 -9.52 10.81 2.80
C PHE A 133 -11.04 10.66 2.69
N GLY A 134 -11.71 10.15 3.76
CA GLY A 134 -13.13 9.86 3.74
C GLY A 134 -13.47 8.48 3.19
N LYS A 135 -14.66 7.96 3.56
CA LYS A 135 -15.09 6.57 3.25
C LYS A 135 -15.03 6.19 1.76
N LYS A 136 -15.17 7.16 0.87
CA LYS A 136 -15.25 6.93 -0.58
C LYS A 136 -13.89 6.85 -1.28
N PHE A 137 -12.82 7.26 -0.61
CA PHE A 137 -11.45 7.10 -1.15
C PHE A 137 -11.08 5.62 -1.37
N LEU A 138 -11.79 4.71 -0.72
CA LEU A 138 -11.43 3.30 -0.59
C LEU A 138 -12.15 2.33 -1.50
N GLU A 139 -13.11 2.78 -2.30
CA GLU A 139 -13.74 1.88 -3.27
C GLU A 139 -12.79 1.44 -4.40
N VAL A 140 -11.57 1.98 -4.45
CA VAL A 140 -10.63 1.77 -5.59
C VAL A 140 -9.18 1.50 -5.17
N GLY A 141 -8.85 1.23 -3.92
CA GLY A 141 -7.45 0.99 -3.55
C GLY A 141 -7.26 0.57 -2.12
N GLU A 142 -7.77 -0.60 -1.80
CA GLU A 142 -7.53 -1.23 -0.52
C GLU A 142 -6.10 -1.74 -0.48
N ASP A 143 -5.30 -1.22 0.42
CA ASP A 143 -4.13 -1.87 1.02
C ASP A 143 -2.88 -1.00 1.13
N LYS A 144 -2.43 -0.76 2.32
CA LYS A 144 -1.03 -0.41 2.67
C LYS A 144 -0.75 0.91 3.39
N ILE A 145 -1.12 1.07 4.67
CA ILE A 145 -0.49 2.06 5.53
C ILE A 145 -0.41 1.56 6.98
N SER A 146 0.79 1.43 7.52
CA SER A 146 1.03 1.28 8.95
C SER A 146 2.46 1.71 9.28
N ASP A 147 2.71 3.01 9.33
CA ASP A 147 3.92 3.59 9.93
C ASP A 147 3.75 5.09 10.11
N GLU A 148 4.35 5.66 11.13
CA GLU A 148 4.28 7.09 11.42
C GLU A 148 4.87 7.92 10.27
N ASP A 149 5.98 7.47 9.67
CA ASP A 149 6.61 8.11 8.50
C ASP A 149 5.74 8.05 7.24
N ASN A 150 4.99 6.97 7.08
CA ASN A 150 4.06 6.80 5.96
C ASN A 150 2.80 7.65 6.15
N TYR A 151 2.38 7.83 7.41
CA TYR A 151 1.31 8.73 7.80
C TYR A 151 1.69 10.17 7.44
N ASP A 152 2.88 10.58 7.80
CA ASP A 152 3.38 11.92 7.53
C ASP A 152 3.51 12.19 6.04
N LEU A 153 4.00 11.22 5.26
CA LEU A 153 4.06 11.36 3.80
C LEU A 153 2.67 11.62 3.18
N ILE A 154 1.67 10.85 3.58
CA ILE A 154 0.31 11.01 3.04
C ILE A 154 -0.29 12.35 3.43
N ASN A 155 -0.08 12.78 4.66
CA ASN A 155 -0.53 14.08 5.12
C ASN A 155 0.18 15.23 4.37
N GLN A 156 1.50 15.16 4.20
CA GLN A 156 2.27 16.14 3.44
C GLN A 156 1.78 16.24 1.98
N VAL A 157 1.55 15.09 1.34
CA VAL A 157 0.98 15.03 -0.02
C VAL A 157 -0.40 15.69 -0.08
N LYS A 158 -1.27 15.34 0.86
CA LYS A 158 -2.62 15.91 0.94
C LYS A 158 -2.58 17.41 1.17
N GLU A 159 -1.80 17.89 2.12
CA GLU A 159 -1.65 19.30 2.41
C GLU A 159 -1.07 20.09 1.23
N PHE A 160 -0.06 19.54 0.56
CA PHE A 160 0.50 20.16 -0.64
C PHE A 160 -0.55 20.32 -1.74
N ILE A 161 -1.33 19.26 -2.01
CA ILE A 161 -2.41 19.33 -3.01
C ILE A 161 -3.50 20.33 -2.59
N LEU A 162 -3.89 20.35 -1.31
CA LEU A 162 -4.90 21.29 -0.82
C LEU A 162 -4.43 22.74 -0.88
N ARG A 163 -3.16 23.03 -0.61
CA ARG A 163 -2.57 24.38 -0.76
C ARG A 163 -2.49 24.84 -2.20
N ASN A 164 -2.46 23.94 -3.17
CA ASN A 164 -2.35 24.19 -4.59
C ASN A 164 -3.58 23.70 -5.38
N ILE A 165 -4.74 23.58 -4.71
CA ILE A 165 -5.90 22.85 -5.28
C ILE A 165 -6.52 23.59 -6.47
N ASP A 166 -6.45 24.92 -6.47
CA ASP A 166 -6.89 25.84 -7.53
C ASP A 166 -5.97 25.84 -8.74
N LYS A 167 -4.75 25.38 -8.59
CA LYS A 167 -3.73 25.34 -9.65
C LYS A 167 -4.10 24.29 -10.70
N GLU A 168 -4.54 24.75 -11.86
CA GLU A 168 -5.10 23.91 -12.92
C GLU A 168 -4.18 22.76 -13.35
N ASN A 169 -2.91 23.08 -13.55
CA ASN A 169 -1.88 22.16 -14.05
C ASN A 169 -1.01 21.57 -12.94
N LEU A 170 -1.57 21.34 -11.74
CA LEU A 170 -0.83 20.65 -10.69
C LEU A 170 -0.42 19.24 -11.15
N THR A 171 0.87 18.93 -11.01
CA THR A 171 1.48 17.70 -11.51
C THR A 171 1.99 16.80 -10.40
N ILE A 172 2.16 15.52 -10.70
CA ILE A 172 2.81 14.56 -9.80
C ILE A 172 4.29 14.89 -9.60
N ASP A 173 4.94 15.50 -10.59
CA ASP A 173 6.34 15.93 -10.49
C ASP A 173 6.52 17.03 -9.45
N GLU A 174 5.58 17.97 -9.35
CA GLU A 174 5.59 19.02 -8.32
C GLU A 174 5.38 18.43 -6.92
N ILE A 175 4.50 17.43 -6.78
CA ILE A 175 4.30 16.71 -5.51
C ILE A 175 5.57 15.97 -5.11
N ALA A 176 6.19 15.24 -6.03
CA ALA A 176 7.44 14.53 -5.77
C ALA A 176 8.57 15.49 -5.37
N SER A 177 8.69 16.61 -6.06
CA SER A 177 9.71 17.65 -5.78
C SER A 177 9.54 18.27 -4.40
N GLU A 178 8.30 18.55 -3.97
CA GLU A 178 8.01 19.07 -2.61
C GLU A 178 8.49 18.10 -1.53
N LEU A 179 8.44 16.80 -1.82
CA LEU A 179 8.85 15.74 -0.89
C LEU A 179 10.32 15.34 -1.05
N TYR A 180 11.09 16.13 -1.80
CA TYR A 180 12.51 15.82 -2.10
C TYR A 180 12.72 14.43 -2.74
N MET A 181 11.75 13.96 -3.52
CA MET A 181 11.76 12.65 -4.17
C MET A 181 11.83 12.79 -5.70
N SER A 182 12.45 11.80 -6.36
CA SER A 182 12.26 11.66 -7.80
C SER A 182 10.82 11.20 -8.09
N ARG A 183 10.33 11.50 -9.31
CA ARG A 183 9.00 11.02 -9.76
C ARG A 183 8.84 9.51 -9.59
N THR A 184 9.87 8.74 -9.96
CA THR A 184 9.85 7.27 -9.87
C THR A 184 9.78 6.80 -8.42
N ALA A 185 10.61 7.38 -7.53
CA ALA A 185 10.60 7.05 -6.11
C ALA A 185 9.24 7.38 -5.47
N PHE A 186 8.67 8.55 -5.78
CA PHE A 186 7.33 8.92 -5.31
C PHE A 186 6.27 7.94 -5.84
N PHE A 187 6.30 7.63 -7.14
CA PHE A 187 5.32 6.70 -7.75
C PHE A 187 5.37 5.33 -7.07
N THR A 188 6.57 4.78 -6.90
CA THR A 188 6.78 3.47 -6.27
C THR A 188 6.31 3.48 -4.81
N LYS A 189 6.76 4.48 -4.03
CA LYS A 189 6.37 4.62 -2.62
C LYS A 189 4.86 4.86 -2.46
N TRP A 190 4.28 5.74 -3.27
CA TRP A 190 2.84 6.00 -3.25
C TRP A 190 2.03 4.75 -3.59
N LYS A 191 2.40 4.02 -4.66
CA LYS A 191 1.74 2.76 -5.05
C LYS A 191 1.90 1.69 -3.96
N ALA A 192 3.07 1.62 -3.34
CA ALA A 192 3.31 0.71 -2.22
C ALA A 192 2.40 1.01 -1.02
N LEU A 193 2.21 2.30 -0.70
CA LEU A 193 1.40 2.75 0.43
C LEU A 193 -0.11 2.63 0.18
N THR A 194 -0.56 3.00 -1.02
CA THR A 194 -1.99 3.16 -1.32
C THR A 194 -2.57 2.07 -2.22
N GLY A 195 -1.71 1.23 -2.81
CA GLY A 195 -2.12 0.26 -3.83
C GLY A 195 -2.40 0.87 -5.20
N GLU A 196 -2.39 2.21 -5.34
CA GLU A 196 -2.81 2.91 -6.54
C GLU A 196 -1.73 3.79 -7.16
N ALA A 197 -1.85 3.98 -8.47
CA ALA A 197 -1.01 4.94 -9.17
C ALA A 197 -1.38 6.39 -8.77
N PRO A 198 -0.39 7.29 -8.58
CA PRO A 198 -0.63 8.67 -8.14
C PRO A 198 -1.48 9.52 -9.09
N LYS A 199 -1.65 9.12 -10.34
CA LYS A 199 -2.36 9.91 -11.37
C LYS A 199 -3.79 10.31 -11.01
N TYR A 200 -4.46 9.53 -10.16
CA TYR A 200 -5.83 9.80 -9.71
C TYR A 200 -5.90 10.61 -8.42
N LEU A 201 -4.77 10.80 -7.74
CA LEU A 201 -4.70 11.41 -6.42
C LEU A 201 -5.22 12.85 -6.41
N ILE A 202 -4.69 13.70 -7.28
CA ILE A 202 -5.09 15.11 -7.38
C ILE A 202 -6.59 15.22 -7.69
N TYR A 203 -7.05 14.39 -8.64
CA TYR A 203 -8.46 14.36 -9.02
C TYR A 203 -9.37 14.02 -7.83
N ARG A 204 -9.03 13.00 -7.05
CA ARG A 204 -9.81 12.58 -5.88
C ARG A 204 -9.87 13.64 -4.80
N ILE A 205 -8.74 14.20 -4.43
CA ILE A 205 -8.68 15.27 -3.43
C ILE A 205 -9.52 16.49 -3.87
N ARG A 206 -9.50 16.83 -5.15
CA ARG A 206 -10.36 17.87 -5.73
C ARG A 206 -11.85 17.54 -5.60
N MET A 207 -12.25 16.30 -5.87
CA MET A 207 -13.65 15.87 -5.75
C MET A 207 -14.13 15.88 -4.29
N GLU A 208 -13.33 15.37 -3.36
CA GLU A 208 -13.69 15.37 -1.93
C GLU A 208 -13.77 16.83 -1.40
N LYS A 209 -12.83 17.70 -1.79
CA LYS A 209 -12.88 19.11 -1.42
C LYS A 209 -14.10 19.83 -2.01
N ALA A 210 -14.47 19.53 -3.26
CA ALA A 210 -15.69 20.05 -3.86
C ALA A 210 -16.93 19.64 -3.08
N ARG A 211 -17.00 18.40 -2.63
CA ARG A 211 -18.09 17.90 -1.80
C ARG A 211 -18.17 18.62 -0.46
N GLU A 212 -17.03 18.76 0.23
CA GLU A 212 -16.95 19.52 1.49
C GLU A 212 -17.47 20.95 1.33
N LEU A 213 -17.04 21.63 0.26
CA LEU A 213 -17.48 23.01 -0.05
C LEU A 213 -18.97 23.08 -0.36
N LEU A 214 -19.53 22.12 -1.11
CA LEU A 214 -20.97 22.03 -1.37
C LEU A 214 -21.76 21.79 -0.08
N GLU A 215 -21.32 20.85 0.73
CA GLU A 215 -21.97 20.50 1.99
C GLU A 215 -21.91 21.61 3.04
N SER A 216 -20.94 22.53 2.93
CA SER A 216 -20.90 23.74 3.77
C SER A 216 -22.04 24.71 3.52
N GLY A 217 -22.71 24.61 2.36
CA GLY A 217 -23.79 25.51 1.94
C GLY A 217 -23.33 26.94 1.59
N LYS A 218 -22.02 27.23 1.68
CA LYS A 218 -21.47 28.56 1.46
C LYS A 218 -21.19 28.87 -0.01
N TYR A 219 -21.09 27.87 -0.84
CA TYR A 219 -20.66 28.02 -2.23
C TYR A 219 -21.65 27.40 -3.20
N SER A 220 -21.90 28.10 -4.31
CA SER A 220 -22.72 27.58 -5.39
C SER A 220 -21.93 26.61 -6.27
N VAL A 221 -22.63 25.66 -6.92
CA VAL A 221 -22.03 24.69 -7.85
C VAL A 221 -21.18 25.35 -8.94
N ASN A 222 -21.54 26.60 -9.33
CA ASN A 222 -20.91 27.29 -10.47
C ASN A 222 -19.49 27.81 -10.17
N VAL A 223 -19.18 28.13 -8.94
CA VAL A 223 -17.85 28.66 -8.55
C VAL A 223 -16.84 27.58 -8.20
N LEU A 224 -17.30 26.37 -7.92
CA LEU A 224 -16.45 25.29 -7.46
C LEU A 224 -15.36 24.83 -8.45
N PRO A 225 -15.65 24.79 -9.78
CA PRO A 225 -14.61 24.37 -10.73
C PRO A 225 -13.33 25.20 -10.59
N GLU A 226 -13.45 26.50 -10.53
CA GLU A 226 -12.32 27.42 -10.36
C GLU A 226 -11.59 27.18 -9.01
N MET A 227 -12.34 27.04 -7.94
CA MET A 227 -11.80 26.81 -6.59
C MET A 227 -11.00 25.51 -6.45
N ILE A 228 -11.28 24.51 -7.28
CA ILE A 228 -10.63 23.21 -7.25
C ILE A 228 -9.76 22.94 -8.50
N GLY A 229 -9.42 23.97 -9.25
CA GLY A 229 -8.52 23.90 -10.41
C GLY A 229 -9.08 23.10 -11.60
N LEU A 230 -10.37 23.26 -11.91
CA LEU A 230 -10.99 22.68 -13.11
C LEU A 230 -11.47 23.76 -14.08
N LYS A 231 -11.21 23.58 -15.38
CA LYS A 231 -11.51 24.58 -16.43
C LYS A 231 -12.98 24.85 -16.68
N SER A 232 -13.84 23.87 -16.47
CA SER A 232 -15.22 24.03 -16.88
C SER A 232 -16.22 23.37 -15.94
N LEU A 233 -17.36 24.02 -15.78
CA LEU A 233 -18.50 23.53 -15.01
C LEU A 233 -19.05 22.21 -15.58
N LYS A 234 -19.06 22.06 -16.92
CA LYS A 234 -19.52 20.83 -17.57
C LYS A 234 -18.63 19.65 -17.21
N ASN A 235 -17.30 19.83 -17.27
CA ASN A 235 -16.32 18.81 -16.91
C ASN A 235 -16.42 18.46 -15.42
N PHE A 236 -16.56 19.48 -14.54
CA PHE A 236 -16.76 19.27 -13.11
C PHE A 236 -18.00 18.43 -12.80
N ARG A 237 -19.16 18.78 -13.37
CA ARG A 237 -20.42 18.02 -13.16
C ARG A 237 -20.31 16.58 -13.59
N HIS A 238 -19.68 16.34 -14.75
CA HIS A 238 -19.44 14.99 -15.26
C HIS A 238 -18.54 14.19 -14.30
N LYS A 239 -17.38 14.72 -13.96
CA LYS A 239 -16.42 14.09 -13.06
C LYS A 239 -16.96 13.87 -11.64
N TYR A 240 -17.75 14.82 -11.12
CA TYR A 240 -18.39 14.69 -9.82
C TYR A 240 -19.40 13.53 -9.81
N LYS A 241 -20.24 13.46 -10.85
CA LYS A 241 -21.20 12.36 -10.99
C LYS A 241 -20.51 11.01 -11.20
N GLU A 242 -19.44 10.96 -11.98
CA GLU A 242 -18.61 9.76 -12.16
C GLU A 242 -18.03 9.29 -10.81
N TYR A 243 -17.51 10.21 -10.01
CA TYR A 243 -16.87 9.89 -8.74
C TYR A 243 -17.86 9.56 -7.61
N PHE A 244 -18.95 10.33 -7.47
CA PHE A 244 -19.92 10.17 -6.38
C PHE A 244 -21.20 9.42 -6.75
N GLY A 245 -21.43 9.11 -8.02
CA GLY A 245 -22.67 8.49 -8.51
C GLY A 245 -23.90 9.42 -8.52
N ILE A 246 -23.76 10.65 -7.99
CA ILE A 246 -24.81 11.68 -7.92
C ILE A 246 -24.28 13.01 -8.45
N THR A 247 -25.16 13.89 -8.89
CA THR A 247 -24.79 15.23 -9.35
C THR A 247 -24.45 16.15 -8.18
N PRO A 248 -23.66 17.23 -8.40
CA PRO A 248 -23.41 18.24 -7.36
C PRO A 248 -24.70 18.82 -6.75
N SER A 249 -25.73 19.02 -7.58
CA SER A 249 -27.03 19.57 -7.11
C SER A 249 -27.79 18.57 -6.23
N GLU A 250 -27.79 17.29 -6.58
CA GLU A 250 -28.38 16.23 -5.75
C GLU A 250 -27.64 16.05 -4.41
N SER A 251 -26.33 16.32 -4.39
CA SER A 251 -25.53 16.27 -3.17
C SER A 251 -25.96 17.31 -2.13
N ILE A 252 -26.41 18.49 -2.57
CA ILE A 252 -26.94 19.55 -1.71
C ILE A 252 -28.31 19.16 -1.13
N MET A 253 -29.19 18.56 -1.96
CA MET A 253 -30.57 18.22 -1.57
C MET A 253 -30.64 17.10 -0.54
N LYS A 254 -29.66 16.20 -0.49
CA LYS A 254 -29.65 15.08 0.49
C LYS A 254 -29.33 15.50 1.93
N LYS A 255 -28.99 16.77 2.15
CA LYS A 255 -28.65 17.30 3.48
C LYS A 255 -29.77 18.14 4.11
N GLN A 256 -30.84 18.42 3.36
CA GLN A 256 -32.09 18.98 3.89
C GLN A 256 -33.08 17.87 4.25
#